data_defcd0f10fb33b0fcb137a7812721f21
#
_entry.id   defcd0f10fb33b0fcb137a7812721f21
#
_cell.length_a   1.000
_cell.length_b   1.000
_cell.length_c   1.000
_cell.angle_alpha   90.00
_cell.angle_beta   90.00
_cell.angle_gamma   90.00
#
_symmetry.space_group_name_H-M   'P 1'
#
loop_
_entity.id
_entity.type
_entity.pdbx_description
1 polymer ?
#
loop_
_entity_poly.entity_id
_entity_poly.type
_entity_poly.pdbx_seq_one_letter_code
_entity_poly.pdbx_strand_id
1 'polypeptide(L)'
;MKKLLLLGGSRYLVPVIREAKALGCHTITCDYLPDNFAHKISDEYHNVSIVDKEATLKLAQELKVDGVMSFACDPGVITAAYVADRMGLPNVGPYESVAILQDKGRFRAFLREHGFRVPGSRSFSSLEDALRMAEQLSYPLIVKPVDNAGSKGVGRVDSPAELEAAIRYALKFTRCGRFILEDFIQQQGYSSDTDCFSVDGELKFVSFDNQYFDRKADNPYAPVGYTWPSTIPAAQQRELRSELQRLLSLLHMGTSLYNVEVRLGTDGNAYLMEVSPRGGGNRLSEMLEYTSGTRLVHNAVRAALGLPVEEMHDPVYQGHWSIVMLHAERSGAFRKLWIAEDARASVVEEDLWVNPGDPVEAFAGANNAVGSLVLNWPSEAERDARMSDVSSWARILTEGEPDA
;
A
#
# COMPACT_ATOMS: atom_id res chain seq x y z
N MET A 1 13.97 -28.15 -3.84
CA MET A 1 13.98 -26.67 -3.85
C MET A 1 12.52 -26.23 -3.95
N LYS A 2 12.02 -25.46 -2.97
CA LYS A 2 10.64 -24.95 -2.99
C LYS A 2 10.47 -23.90 -4.10
N LYS A 3 9.27 -23.86 -4.70
CA LYS A 3 8.89 -22.91 -5.76
C LYS A 3 7.88 -21.91 -5.21
N LEU A 4 8.18 -20.62 -5.33
CA LEU A 4 7.30 -19.53 -4.91
C LEU A 4 6.80 -18.75 -6.12
N LEU A 5 5.47 -18.73 -6.32
CA LEU A 5 4.83 -17.93 -7.36
C LEU A 5 4.48 -16.54 -6.80
N LEU A 6 5.01 -15.51 -7.44
CA LEU A 6 4.84 -14.11 -7.08
C LEU A 6 3.93 -13.41 -8.10
N LEU A 7 2.78 -12.92 -7.64
CA LEU A 7 1.80 -12.25 -8.50
C LEU A 7 2.08 -10.75 -8.55
N GLY A 8 2.51 -10.28 -9.71
CA GLY A 8 2.95 -8.92 -10.00
C GLY A 8 4.37 -8.89 -10.54
N GLY A 9 4.84 -7.69 -10.90
CA GLY A 9 6.16 -7.52 -11.51
C GLY A 9 6.88 -6.23 -11.11
N SER A 10 6.30 -5.41 -10.22
CA SER A 10 6.87 -4.12 -9.85
C SER A 10 8.18 -4.25 -9.06
N ARG A 11 8.89 -3.13 -8.91
CA ARG A 11 10.12 -3.05 -8.10
C ARG A 11 9.88 -3.42 -6.62
N TYR A 12 8.66 -3.25 -6.11
CA TYR A 12 8.32 -3.61 -4.74
C TYR A 12 8.40 -5.12 -4.46
N LEU A 13 8.49 -5.98 -5.49
CA LEU A 13 8.79 -7.40 -5.32
C LEU A 13 10.29 -7.72 -5.11
N VAL A 14 11.18 -6.77 -5.32
CA VAL A 14 12.64 -6.99 -5.18
C VAL A 14 13.02 -7.54 -3.81
N PRO A 15 12.58 -6.98 -2.67
CA PRO A 15 12.92 -7.53 -1.36
C PRO A 15 12.35 -8.94 -1.16
N VAL A 16 11.16 -9.24 -1.67
CA VAL A 16 10.56 -10.57 -1.61
C VAL A 16 11.38 -11.61 -2.39
N ILE A 17 11.80 -11.26 -3.61
CA ILE A 17 12.63 -12.14 -4.44
C ILE A 17 13.99 -12.40 -3.77
N ARG A 18 14.62 -11.37 -3.20
CA ARG A 18 15.89 -11.50 -2.47
C ARG A 18 15.76 -12.45 -1.27
N GLU A 19 14.72 -12.28 -0.45
CA GLU A 19 14.46 -13.14 0.71
C GLU A 19 14.12 -14.58 0.29
N ALA A 20 13.30 -14.78 -0.75
CA ALA A 20 13.01 -16.12 -1.26
C ALA A 20 14.26 -16.82 -1.77
N LYS A 21 15.13 -16.13 -2.51
CA LYS A 21 16.42 -16.67 -2.97
C LYS A 21 17.37 -16.97 -1.83
N ALA A 22 17.43 -16.12 -0.81
CA ALA A 22 18.22 -16.38 0.40
C ALA A 22 17.77 -17.63 1.17
N LEU A 23 16.47 -17.96 1.10
CA LEU A 23 15.90 -19.21 1.61
C LEU A 23 16.09 -20.41 0.67
N GLY A 24 16.78 -20.24 -0.46
CA GLY A 24 17.03 -21.31 -1.45
C GLY A 24 15.79 -21.67 -2.27
N CYS A 25 14.83 -20.75 -2.44
CA CYS A 25 13.64 -20.99 -3.26
C CYS A 25 13.86 -20.62 -4.72
N HIS A 26 13.17 -21.32 -5.61
CA HIS A 26 13.01 -20.94 -7.01
C HIS A 26 11.88 -19.91 -7.12
N THR A 27 12.18 -18.71 -7.58
CA THR A 27 11.25 -17.59 -7.66
C THR A 27 10.65 -17.49 -9.06
N ILE A 28 9.33 -17.46 -9.12
CA ILE A 28 8.56 -17.39 -10.36
C ILE A 28 7.69 -16.14 -10.30
N THR A 29 7.83 -15.22 -11.24
CA THR A 29 6.95 -14.05 -11.36
C THR A 29 5.92 -14.25 -12.45
N CYS A 30 4.72 -13.67 -12.21
CA CYS A 30 3.59 -13.75 -13.13
C CYS A 30 2.92 -12.37 -13.21
N ASP A 31 2.82 -11.82 -14.43
CA ASP A 31 2.14 -10.57 -14.74
C ASP A 31 1.92 -10.47 -16.25
N TYR A 32 0.96 -9.66 -16.70
CA TYR A 32 0.73 -9.40 -18.12
C TYR A 32 1.66 -8.33 -18.72
N LEU A 33 2.41 -7.59 -17.90
CA LEU A 33 3.38 -6.57 -18.31
C LEU A 33 4.79 -7.17 -18.35
N PRO A 34 5.32 -7.57 -19.52
CA PRO A 34 6.56 -8.35 -19.60
C PRO A 34 7.82 -7.57 -19.22
N ASP A 35 7.79 -6.25 -19.31
CA ASP A 35 8.94 -5.39 -19.07
C ASP A 35 9.14 -5.00 -17.60
N ASN A 36 8.25 -5.46 -16.71
CA ASN A 36 8.33 -5.17 -15.29
C ASN A 36 9.66 -5.65 -14.69
N PHE A 37 10.19 -4.82 -13.76
CA PHE A 37 11.54 -4.98 -13.24
C PHE A 37 11.77 -6.32 -12.52
N ALA A 38 10.80 -6.79 -11.74
CA ALA A 38 10.93 -8.02 -10.96
C ALA A 38 11.16 -9.27 -11.82
N HIS A 39 10.66 -9.28 -13.08
CA HIS A 39 10.86 -10.38 -14.00
C HIS A 39 12.33 -10.57 -14.38
N LYS A 40 13.12 -9.49 -14.38
CA LYS A 40 14.56 -9.51 -14.73
C LYS A 40 15.43 -10.15 -13.65
N ILE A 41 14.92 -10.25 -12.43
CA ILE A 41 15.65 -10.75 -11.26
C ILE A 41 15.06 -12.03 -10.66
N SER A 42 13.82 -12.42 -11.05
CA SER A 42 13.27 -13.75 -10.73
C SER A 42 13.98 -14.83 -11.53
N ASP A 43 13.82 -16.10 -11.11
CA ASP A 43 14.40 -17.24 -11.84
C ASP A 43 13.58 -17.61 -13.08
N GLU A 44 12.27 -17.30 -13.05
CA GLU A 44 11.33 -17.63 -14.12
C GLU A 44 10.23 -16.57 -14.21
N TYR A 45 9.73 -16.30 -15.42
CA TYR A 45 8.63 -15.36 -15.68
C TYR A 45 7.58 -15.99 -16.60
N HIS A 46 6.31 -15.79 -16.27
CA HIS A 46 5.17 -16.18 -17.09
C HIS A 46 4.25 -14.98 -17.37
N ASN A 47 3.93 -14.78 -18.65
CA ASN A 47 3.00 -13.76 -19.09
C ASN A 47 1.55 -14.25 -18.90
N VAL A 48 1.06 -14.17 -17.68
CA VAL A 48 -0.31 -14.50 -17.31
C VAL A 48 -0.85 -13.37 -16.44
N SER A 49 -2.06 -12.90 -16.73
CA SER A 49 -2.68 -11.83 -15.96
C SER A 49 -3.00 -12.25 -14.54
N ILE A 50 -2.50 -11.51 -13.57
CA ILE A 50 -2.73 -11.75 -12.13
C ILE A 50 -4.17 -11.57 -11.68
N VAL A 51 -5.05 -11.03 -12.52
CA VAL A 51 -6.50 -10.93 -12.25
C VAL A 51 -7.29 -12.08 -12.87
N ASP A 52 -6.66 -12.88 -13.72
CA ASP A 52 -7.25 -14.13 -14.25
C ASP A 52 -6.94 -15.30 -13.30
N LYS A 53 -7.87 -15.55 -12.40
CA LYS A 53 -7.71 -16.57 -11.34
C LYS A 53 -7.54 -17.97 -11.92
N GLU A 54 -8.28 -18.31 -12.97
CA GLU A 54 -8.25 -19.65 -13.56
C GLU A 54 -6.94 -19.89 -14.34
N ALA A 55 -6.49 -18.92 -15.12
CA ALA A 55 -5.20 -19.02 -15.82
C ALA A 55 -4.03 -19.11 -14.82
N THR A 56 -4.07 -18.32 -13.74
CA THR A 56 -3.06 -18.35 -12.69
C THR A 56 -3.08 -19.68 -11.92
N LEU A 57 -4.26 -20.22 -11.61
CA LEU A 57 -4.40 -21.53 -10.95
C LEU A 57 -3.80 -22.64 -11.83
N LYS A 58 -4.13 -22.63 -13.13
CA LYS A 58 -3.59 -23.61 -14.10
C LYS A 58 -2.06 -23.52 -14.14
N LEU A 59 -1.51 -22.32 -14.24
CA LEU A 59 -0.05 -22.10 -14.21
C LEU A 59 0.57 -22.65 -12.91
N ALA A 60 0.01 -22.33 -11.77
CA ALA A 60 0.50 -22.78 -10.46
C ALA A 60 0.50 -24.32 -10.34
N GLN A 61 -0.53 -24.99 -10.87
CA GLN A 61 -0.66 -26.45 -10.91
C GLN A 61 0.38 -27.09 -11.84
N GLU A 62 0.57 -26.54 -13.05
CA GLU A 62 1.56 -27.02 -14.04
C GLU A 62 2.99 -26.90 -13.48
N LEU A 63 3.30 -25.80 -12.82
CA LEU A 63 4.60 -25.55 -12.20
C LEU A 63 4.79 -26.29 -10.87
N LYS A 64 3.71 -26.80 -10.26
CA LYS A 64 3.71 -27.45 -8.95
C LYS A 64 4.36 -26.57 -7.89
N VAL A 65 3.86 -25.35 -7.76
CA VAL A 65 4.39 -24.38 -6.80
C VAL A 65 4.10 -24.80 -5.35
N ASP A 66 5.00 -24.45 -4.42
CA ASP A 66 4.87 -24.72 -2.98
C ASP A 66 4.23 -23.57 -2.23
N GLY A 67 4.14 -22.40 -2.85
CA GLY A 67 3.51 -21.21 -2.28
C GLY A 67 3.16 -20.19 -3.36
N VAL A 68 2.21 -19.34 -3.05
CA VAL A 68 1.78 -18.21 -3.88
C VAL A 68 1.55 -17.00 -3.01
N MET A 69 2.01 -15.83 -3.45
CA MET A 69 1.76 -14.58 -2.75
C MET A 69 1.70 -13.37 -3.68
N SER A 70 1.07 -12.33 -3.23
CA SER A 70 1.14 -10.98 -3.80
C SER A 70 1.76 -10.05 -2.77
N PHE A 71 2.57 -9.09 -3.23
CA PHE A 71 3.21 -8.11 -2.36
C PHE A 71 3.17 -6.73 -3.05
N ALA A 72 2.70 -5.71 -2.33
CA ALA A 72 2.49 -4.36 -2.84
C ALA A 72 1.66 -4.30 -4.15
N CYS A 73 0.81 -5.31 -4.38
CA CYS A 73 0.03 -5.46 -5.61
C CYS A 73 -1.36 -6.01 -5.29
N ASP A 74 -2.31 -5.13 -4.95
CA ASP A 74 -3.68 -5.50 -4.56
C ASP A 74 -4.43 -6.34 -5.61
N PRO A 75 -4.29 -6.10 -6.94
CA PRO A 75 -4.94 -6.95 -7.93
C PRO A 75 -4.59 -8.44 -7.84
N GLY A 76 -3.38 -8.76 -7.36
CA GLY A 76 -2.93 -10.14 -7.21
C GLY A 76 -3.39 -10.83 -5.93
N VAL A 77 -3.84 -10.08 -4.91
CA VAL A 77 -4.14 -10.62 -3.58
C VAL A 77 -5.29 -11.63 -3.61
N ILE A 78 -6.40 -11.28 -4.27
CA ILE A 78 -7.56 -12.17 -4.43
C ILE A 78 -7.17 -13.44 -5.19
N THR A 79 -6.37 -13.30 -6.24
CA THR A 79 -5.90 -14.43 -7.04
C THR A 79 -4.96 -15.32 -6.24
N ALA A 80 -4.06 -14.75 -5.45
CA ALA A 80 -3.18 -15.52 -4.56
C ALA A 80 -3.99 -16.37 -3.57
N ALA A 81 -4.98 -15.77 -2.89
CA ALA A 81 -5.86 -16.50 -2.00
C ALA A 81 -6.67 -17.59 -2.71
N TYR A 82 -7.19 -17.31 -3.90
CA TYR A 82 -7.91 -18.29 -4.72
C TYR A 82 -7.05 -19.51 -5.08
N VAL A 83 -5.84 -19.26 -5.55
CA VAL A 83 -4.90 -20.34 -5.92
C VAL A 83 -4.49 -21.14 -4.69
N ALA A 84 -4.18 -20.48 -3.58
CA ALA A 84 -3.82 -21.15 -2.34
C ALA A 84 -4.95 -22.06 -1.82
N ASP A 85 -6.20 -21.58 -1.78
CA ASP A 85 -7.36 -22.37 -1.39
C ASP A 85 -7.54 -23.62 -2.27
N ARG A 86 -7.46 -23.46 -3.59
CA ARG A 86 -7.69 -24.55 -4.56
C ARG A 86 -6.61 -25.61 -4.58
N MET A 87 -5.39 -25.22 -4.23
CA MET A 87 -4.24 -26.13 -4.21
C MET A 87 -3.90 -26.65 -2.79
N GLY A 88 -4.57 -26.19 -1.74
CA GLY A 88 -4.24 -26.53 -0.35
C GLY A 88 -2.86 -26.00 0.06
N LEU A 89 -2.44 -24.87 -0.48
CA LEU A 89 -1.20 -24.20 -0.12
C LEU A 89 -1.36 -23.34 1.15
N PRO A 90 -0.25 -22.94 1.80
CA PRO A 90 -0.30 -21.96 2.86
C PRO A 90 -1.06 -20.71 2.40
N ASN A 91 -2.00 -20.23 3.21
CA ASN A 91 -2.92 -19.16 2.83
C ASN A 91 -3.02 -18.10 3.93
N VAL A 92 -3.17 -16.86 3.53
CA VAL A 92 -3.34 -15.71 4.43
C VAL A 92 -4.67 -15.73 5.20
N GLY A 93 -5.66 -16.45 4.69
CA GLY A 93 -7.02 -16.60 5.24
C GLY A 93 -7.99 -17.12 4.17
N PRO A 94 -9.26 -17.35 4.50
CA PRO A 94 -10.27 -17.81 3.55
C PRO A 94 -10.42 -16.86 2.36
N TYR A 95 -10.56 -17.39 1.15
CA TYR A 95 -10.73 -16.61 -0.08
C TYR A 95 -11.85 -15.55 0.04
N GLU A 96 -13.01 -15.92 0.63
CA GLU A 96 -14.11 -14.96 0.81
C GLU A 96 -13.76 -13.81 1.76
N SER A 97 -12.98 -14.07 2.79
CA SER A 97 -12.50 -13.05 3.72
C SER A 97 -11.53 -12.06 3.02
N VAL A 98 -10.64 -12.60 2.20
CA VAL A 98 -9.75 -11.77 1.36
C VAL A 98 -10.57 -10.94 0.36
N ALA A 99 -11.61 -11.51 -0.25
CA ALA A 99 -12.49 -10.78 -1.17
C ALA A 99 -13.31 -9.68 -0.47
N ILE A 100 -13.65 -9.83 0.81
CA ILE A 100 -14.25 -8.75 1.61
C ILE A 100 -13.25 -7.61 1.81
N LEU A 101 -12.02 -7.92 2.20
CA LEU A 101 -10.97 -6.90 2.42
C LEU A 101 -10.60 -6.12 1.15
N GLN A 102 -10.66 -6.77 -0.02
CA GLN A 102 -10.26 -6.18 -1.30
C GLN A 102 -11.38 -5.42 -2.04
N ASP A 103 -12.61 -5.44 -1.54
CA ASP A 103 -13.74 -4.66 -2.07
C ASP A 103 -14.20 -3.63 -1.03
N LYS A 104 -13.93 -2.36 -1.30
CA LYS A 104 -14.23 -1.27 -0.34
C LYS A 104 -15.70 -1.22 0.07
N GLY A 105 -16.63 -1.57 -0.84
CA GLY A 105 -18.05 -1.62 -0.54
C GLY A 105 -18.39 -2.77 0.42
N ARG A 106 -17.88 -3.99 0.15
CA ARG A 106 -18.04 -5.16 1.01
C ARG A 106 -17.35 -4.95 2.37
N PHE A 107 -16.16 -4.38 2.36
CA PHE A 107 -15.42 -4.08 3.58
C PHE A 107 -16.19 -3.11 4.50
N ARG A 108 -16.70 -1.99 3.97
CA ARG A 108 -17.52 -1.06 4.75
C ARG A 108 -18.82 -1.68 5.26
N ALA A 109 -19.48 -2.52 4.46
CA ALA A 109 -20.67 -3.25 4.87
C ALA A 109 -20.38 -4.21 6.03
N PHE A 110 -19.31 -4.99 5.90
CA PHE A 110 -18.84 -5.91 6.94
C PHE A 110 -18.51 -5.19 8.25
N LEU A 111 -17.74 -4.11 8.19
CA LEU A 111 -17.39 -3.32 9.37
C LEU A 111 -18.65 -2.78 10.08
N ARG A 112 -19.61 -2.27 9.32
CA ARG A 112 -20.87 -1.73 9.86
C ARG A 112 -21.72 -2.82 10.52
N GLU A 113 -21.87 -3.96 9.87
CA GLU A 113 -22.62 -5.10 10.37
C GLU A 113 -22.08 -5.61 11.70
N HIS A 114 -20.75 -5.55 11.87
CA HIS A 114 -20.09 -6.01 13.09
C HIS A 114 -19.82 -4.89 14.10
N GLY A 115 -20.42 -3.70 13.94
CA GLY A 115 -20.35 -2.61 14.91
C GLY A 115 -18.99 -1.92 15.02
N PHE A 116 -18.18 -1.93 13.95
CA PHE A 116 -16.98 -1.10 13.86
C PHE A 116 -17.37 0.36 13.55
N ARG A 117 -16.50 1.29 13.91
CA ARG A 117 -16.62 2.67 13.44
C ARG A 117 -16.25 2.74 11.96
N VAL A 118 -17.16 3.27 11.16
CA VAL A 118 -16.95 3.45 9.72
C VAL A 118 -17.50 4.81 9.28
N PRO A 119 -16.93 5.46 8.26
CA PRO A 119 -17.59 6.60 7.64
C PRO A 119 -18.94 6.15 7.07
N GLY A 120 -19.94 7.04 7.12
CA GLY A 120 -21.15 6.83 6.34
C GLY A 120 -20.77 6.52 4.89
N SER A 121 -21.32 5.44 4.32
CA SER A 121 -20.87 5.02 2.99
C SER A 121 -21.99 4.29 2.24
N ARG A 122 -21.98 4.43 0.92
CA ARG A 122 -22.90 3.75 0.02
C ARG A 122 -22.24 3.41 -1.32
N SER A 123 -22.37 2.17 -1.74
CA SER A 123 -21.86 1.69 -3.03
C SER A 123 -22.93 1.75 -4.10
N PHE A 124 -22.52 2.06 -5.34
CA PHE A 124 -23.38 2.16 -6.51
C PHE A 124 -22.76 1.45 -7.71
N SER A 125 -23.63 0.96 -8.59
CA SER A 125 -23.27 0.46 -9.93
C SER A 125 -23.86 1.34 -11.05
N SER A 126 -24.66 2.37 -10.69
CA SER A 126 -25.31 3.28 -11.61
C SER A 126 -25.02 4.71 -11.21
N LEU A 127 -24.58 5.51 -12.18
CA LEU A 127 -24.39 6.95 -12.04
C LEU A 127 -25.72 7.65 -11.72
N GLU A 128 -26.79 7.28 -12.43
CA GLU A 128 -28.10 7.88 -12.29
C GLU A 128 -28.69 7.68 -10.89
N ASP A 129 -28.48 6.49 -10.30
CA ASP A 129 -28.93 6.20 -8.93
C ASP A 129 -28.20 7.06 -7.90
N ALA A 130 -26.90 7.26 -8.06
CA ALA A 130 -26.12 8.12 -7.20
C ALA A 130 -26.55 9.59 -7.34
N LEU A 131 -26.76 10.08 -8.55
CA LEU A 131 -27.17 11.45 -8.79
C LEU A 131 -28.58 11.75 -8.26
N ARG A 132 -29.51 10.79 -8.31
CA ARG A 132 -30.84 10.96 -7.70
C ARG A 132 -30.79 11.19 -6.18
N MET A 133 -29.70 10.80 -5.55
CA MET A 133 -29.50 10.99 -4.11
C MET A 133 -28.66 12.21 -3.77
N ALA A 134 -28.11 12.91 -4.76
CA ALA A 134 -27.11 13.96 -4.56
C ALA A 134 -27.53 15.02 -3.49
N GLU A 135 -28.79 15.47 -3.56
CA GLU A 135 -29.33 16.47 -2.61
C GLU A 135 -29.57 15.93 -1.18
N GLN A 136 -29.52 14.60 -1.00
CA GLN A 136 -29.73 13.93 0.29
C GLN A 136 -28.41 13.53 0.97
N LEU A 137 -27.28 13.71 0.28
CA LEU A 137 -25.96 13.36 0.78
C LEU A 137 -25.39 14.50 1.65
N SER A 138 -24.61 14.13 2.65
CA SER A 138 -23.87 15.09 3.48
C SER A 138 -22.49 15.36 2.86
N TYR A 139 -22.21 16.61 2.51
CA TYR A 139 -20.93 17.02 1.94
C TYR A 139 -19.98 17.59 3.01
N PRO A 140 -18.67 17.46 2.85
CA PRO A 140 -17.95 16.87 1.73
C PRO A 140 -17.97 15.34 1.73
N LEU A 141 -17.80 14.74 0.54
CA LEU A 141 -17.75 13.31 0.30
C LEU A 141 -16.41 12.91 -0.36
N ILE A 142 -16.06 11.63 -0.22
CA ILE A 142 -15.06 10.96 -1.06
C ILE A 142 -15.78 10.03 -2.03
N VAL A 143 -15.43 10.15 -3.30
CA VAL A 143 -15.83 9.21 -4.36
C VAL A 143 -14.63 8.40 -4.78
N LYS A 144 -14.77 7.06 -4.82
CA LYS A 144 -13.68 6.17 -5.25
C LYS A 144 -14.17 4.87 -5.83
N PRO A 145 -13.41 4.20 -6.73
CA PRO A 145 -13.74 2.84 -7.18
C PRO A 145 -13.66 1.85 -6.02
N VAL A 146 -14.48 0.80 -6.04
CA VAL A 146 -14.47 -0.21 -4.96
C VAL A 146 -13.30 -1.18 -5.04
N ASP A 147 -12.69 -1.36 -6.21
CA ASP A 147 -11.75 -2.43 -6.57
C ASP A 147 -10.40 -1.93 -7.08
N ASN A 148 -10.00 -0.72 -6.68
CA ASN A 148 -8.72 -0.14 -7.06
C ASN A 148 -7.90 0.32 -5.85
N ALA A 149 -6.59 0.45 -6.05
CA ALA A 149 -5.60 0.82 -5.05
C ALA A 149 -4.72 2.00 -5.53
N GLY A 150 -3.87 2.53 -4.63
CA GLY A 150 -2.94 3.61 -4.93
C GLY A 150 -3.63 4.93 -5.24
N SER A 151 -4.75 5.22 -4.60
CA SER A 151 -5.53 6.46 -4.71
C SER A 151 -5.99 6.81 -6.14
N LYS A 152 -5.99 5.85 -7.07
CA LYS A 152 -6.45 6.05 -8.45
C LYS A 152 -7.98 6.15 -8.48
N GLY A 153 -8.48 7.22 -9.10
CA GLY A 153 -9.93 7.47 -9.20
C GLY A 153 -10.56 7.98 -7.91
N VAL A 154 -9.76 8.39 -6.92
CA VAL A 154 -10.24 9.03 -5.68
C VAL A 154 -10.46 10.51 -5.94
N GLY A 155 -11.62 11.03 -5.53
CA GLY A 155 -11.96 12.44 -5.62
C GLY A 155 -12.76 12.90 -4.41
N ARG A 156 -12.46 14.11 -3.93
CA ARG A 156 -13.28 14.80 -2.95
C ARG A 156 -14.35 15.62 -3.68
N VAL A 157 -15.52 15.66 -3.12
CA VAL A 157 -16.69 16.37 -3.62
C VAL A 157 -17.24 17.25 -2.51
N ASP A 158 -17.23 18.55 -2.73
CA ASP A 158 -17.68 19.53 -1.74
C ASP A 158 -19.14 19.99 -1.95
N SER A 159 -19.73 19.67 -3.13
CA SER A 159 -21.09 20.05 -3.46
C SER A 159 -21.74 19.06 -4.45
N PRO A 160 -23.10 19.02 -4.52
CA PRO A 160 -23.81 18.19 -5.52
C PRO A 160 -23.38 18.44 -6.97
N ALA A 161 -22.98 19.65 -7.30
CA ALA A 161 -22.58 20.03 -8.67
C ALA A 161 -21.31 19.31 -9.16
N GLU A 162 -20.43 18.89 -8.24
CA GLU A 162 -19.17 18.22 -8.56
C GLU A 162 -19.32 16.70 -8.64
N LEU A 163 -20.43 16.15 -8.12
CA LEU A 163 -20.61 14.71 -7.90
C LEU A 163 -20.50 13.91 -9.20
N GLU A 164 -21.15 14.35 -10.27
CA GLU A 164 -21.13 13.65 -11.55
C GLU A 164 -19.72 13.51 -12.11
N ALA A 165 -18.94 14.60 -12.11
CA ALA A 165 -17.58 14.59 -12.61
C ALA A 165 -16.68 13.63 -11.82
N ALA A 166 -16.80 13.62 -10.49
CA ALA A 166 -16.05 12.74 -9.62
C ALA A 166 -16.42 11.26 -9.83
N ILE A 167 -17.71 10.94 -9.99
CA ILE A 167 -18.14 9.57 -10.29
C ILE A 167 -17.59 9.12 -11.65
N ARG A 168 -17.72 9.94 -12.69
CA ARG A 168 -17.18 9.64 -14.02
C ARG A 168 -15.65 9.44 -13.98
N TYR A 169 -14.94 10.19 -13.13
CA TYR A 169 -13.52 9.99 -12.91
C TYR A 169 -13.25 8.64 -12.23
N ALA A 170 -13.94 8.30 -11.14
CA ALA A 170 -13.80 7.02 -10.45
C ALA A 170 -14.08 5.82 -11.37
N LEU A 171 -15.11 5.91 -12.22
CA LEU A 171 -15.49 4.86 -13.15
C LEU A 171 -14.43 4.55 -14.23
N LYS A 172 -13.48 5.46 -14.51
CA LYS A 172 -12.34 5.17 -15.40
C LYS A 172 -11.35 4.17 -14.81
N PHE A 173 -11.36 3.97 -13.49
CA PHE A 173 -10.37 3.18 -12.76
C PHE A 173 -10.94 1.90 -12.14
N THR A 174 -12.26 1.64 -12.23
CA THR A 174 -12.85 0.39 -11.74
C THR A 174 -12.84 -0.69 -12.82
N ARG A 175 -12.66 -1.93 -12.42
CA ARG A 175 -12.81 -3.11 -13.28
C ARG A 175 -14.21 -3.71 -13.24
N CYS A 176 -14.92 -3.54 -12.12
CA CYS A 176 -16.26 -4.08 -11.92
C CYS A 176 -17.40 -3.07 -12.18
N GLY A 177 -17.09 -1.84 -12.58
CA GLY A 177 -18.07 -0.79 -12.85
C GLY A 177 -18.75 -0.23 -11.59
N ARG A 178 -18.22 -0.51 -10.39
CA ARG A 178 -18.80 -0.03 -9.12
C ARG A 178 -17.92 1.00 -8.44
N PHE A 179 -18.56 1.93 -7.75
CA PHE A 179 -17.93 2.97 -6.96
C PHE A 179 -18.62 3.11 -5.60
N ILE A 180 -17.94 3.77 -4.66
CA ILE A 180 -18.46 4.06 -3.33
C ILE A 180 -18.38 5.56 -3.06
N LEU A 181 -19.43 6.08 -2.44
CA LEU A 181 -19.47 7.40 -1.82
C LEU A 181 -19.28 7.22 -0.33
N GLU A 182 -18.36 7.98 0.27
CA GLU A 182 -18.08 7.94 1.71
C GLU A 182 -18.09 9.35 2.29
N ASP A 183 -18.58 9.50 3.53
CA ASP A 183 -18.42 10.75 4.26
C ASP A 183 -16.92 11.08 4.39
N PHE A 184 -16.58 12.33 4.14
CA PHE A 184 -15.20 12.79 4.31
C PHE A 184 -14.86 12.89 5.80
N ILE A 185 -13.93 12.05 6.25
CA ILE A 185 -13.40 12.16 7.61
C ILE A 185 -12.41 13.33 7.66
N GLN A 186 -12.79 14.38 8.36
CA GLN A 186 -11.87 15.47 8.67
C GLN A 186 -10.75 14.92 9.54
N GLN A 187 -9.53 14.88 9.00
CA GLN A 187 -8.38 14.26 9.65
C GLN A 187 -7.81 15.15 10.75
N GLN A 188 -7.47 14.54 11.89
CA GLN A 188 -6.65 15.12 12.94
C GLN A 188 -5.22 14.53 12.87
N GLY A 189 -4.22 15.38 12.75
CA GLY A 189 -2.82 14.95 12.63
C GLY A 189 -2.54 14.24 11.29
N TYR A 190 -1.72 13.20 11.33
CA TYR A 190 -1.37 12.38 10.17
C TYR A 190 -2.24 11.14 10.09
N SER A 191 -2.53 10.66 8.86
CA SER A 191 -2.94 9.27 8.63
C SER A 191 -1.75 8.34 8.80
N SER A 192 -2.03 7.06 8.96
CA SER A 192 -1.00 6.01 8.94
C SER A 192 -1.39 4.95 7.92
N ASP A 193 -0.41 4.51 7.15
CA ASP A 193 -0.50 3.41 6.19
C ASP A 193 0.72 2.52 6.39
N THR A 194 0.56 1.48 7.18
CA THR A 194 1.66 0.73 7.75
C THR A 194 1.48 -0.77 7.60
N ASP A 195 2.54 -1.52 7.90
CA ASP A 195 2.48 -2.97 7.87
C ASP A 195 2.33 -3.56 9.28
N CYS A 196 1.46 -4.58 9.38
CA CYS A 196 1.21 -5.37 10.58
C CYS A 196 1.33 -6.86 10.26
N PHE A 197 1.57 -7.70 11.26
CA PHE A 197 1.73 -9.15 11.04
C PHE A 197 0.96 -9.98 12.07
N SER A 198 0.22 -11.00 11.59
CA SER A 198 -0.40 -12.02 12.44
C SER A 198 0.25 -13.38 12.26
N VAL A 199 0.23 -14.17 13.32
CA VAL A 199 0.60 -15.60 13.31
C VAL A 199 -0.62 -16.37 13.84
N ASP A 200 -1.12 -17.30 13.04
CA ASP A 200 -2.31 -18.09 13.37
C ASP A 200 -3.51 -17.23 13.80
N GLY A 201 -3.69 -16.08 13.14
CA GLY A 201 -4.78 -15.14 13.40
C GLY A 201 -4.55 -14.18 14.58
N GLU A 202 -3.45 -14.31 15.30
CA GLU A 202 -3.09 -13.42 16.41
C GLU A 202 -2.07 -12.37 15.96
N LEU A 203 -2.36 -11.08 16.16
CA LEU A 203 -1.44 -9.98 15.85
C LEU A 203 -0.19 -10.05 16.74
N LYS A 204 0.96 -10.24 16.13
CA LYS A 204 2.27 -10.28 16.78
C LYS A 204 3.08 -9.00 16.60
N PHE A 205 2.83 -8.29 15.51
CA PHE A 205 3.49 -7.02 15.21
C PHE A 205 2.47 -6.03 14.70
N VAL A 206 2.38 -4.86 15.33
CA VAL A 206 1.52 -3.76 14.89
C VAL A 206 2.34 -2.47 14.94
N SER A 207 2.46 -1.81 13.82
CA SER A 207 3.15 -0.54 13.69
C SER A 207 2.18 0.55 13.28
N PHE A 208 2.58 1.80 13.51
CA PHE A 208 1.93 3.00 12.99
C PHE A 208 3.01 3.98 12.55
N ASP A 209 2.70 4.76 11.51
CA ASP A 209 3.57 5.79 10.96
C ASP A 209 2.84 7.13 10.85
N ASN A 210 3.51 8.14 10.32
CA ASN A 210 2.90 9.36 9.83
C ASN A 210 3.07 9.40 8.32
N GLN A 211 1.97 9.52 7.59
CA GLN A 211 1.91 9.53 6.13
C GLN A 211 1.90 10.97 5.61
N TYR A 212 2.74 11.26 4.63
CA TYR A 212 2.88 12.59 4.02
C TYR A 212 2.39 12.59 2.57
N PHE A 213 1.83 13.74 2.15
CA PHE A 213 1.27 13.95 0.82
C PHE A 213 1.79 15.24 0.22
N ASP A 214 2.06 15.24 -1.09
CA ASP A 214 2.31 16.46 -1.83
C ASP A 214 0.98 17.09 -2.25
N ARG A 215 0.61 18.19 -1.58
CA ARG A 215 -0.65 18.92 -1.85
C ARG A 215 -0.62 19.69 -3.17
N LYS A 216 0.54 19.85 -3.82
CA LYS A 216 0.70 20.54 -5.10
C LYS A 216 0.64 19.55 -6.27
N ALA A 217 0.71 18.24 -6.01
CA ALA A 217 0.63 17.20 -7.03
C ALA A 217 -0.77 17.12 -7.66
N ASP A 218 -0.84 16.63 -8.87
CA ASP A 218 -2.11 16.38 -9.58
C ASP A 218 -3.03 15.44 -8.80
N ASN A 219 -2.46 14.52 -8.04
CA ASN A 219 -3.18 13.65 -7.12
C ASN A 219 -2.68 13.87 -5.67
N PRO A 220 -3.32 14.76 -4.90
CA PRO A 220 -2.91 15.07 -3.53
C PRO A 220 -3.23 13.96 -2.51
N TYR A 221 -3.80 12.83 -2.95
CA TYR A 221 -4.11 11.67 -2.13
C TYR A 221 -3.08 10.53 -2.27
N ALA A 222 -2.10 10.67 -3.16
CA ALA A 222 -1.00 9.72 -3.29
C ALA A 222 0.11 10.06 -2.29
N PRO A 223 0.51 9.12 -1.40
CA PRO A 223 1.54 9.38 -0.41
C PRO A 223 2.93 9.52 -1.06
N VAL A 224 3.71 10.44 -0.53
CA VAL A 224 5.08 10.74 -0.99
C VAL A 224 6.14 10.51 0.08
N GLY A 225 5.76 10.18 1.30
CA GLY A 225 6.72 9.88 2.36
C GLY A 225 6.06 9.42 3.65
N TYR A 226 6.90 8.89 4.54
CA TYR A 226 6.48 8.35 5.83
C TYR A 226 7.53 8.62 6.89
N THR A 227 7.10 8.71 8.15
CA THR A 227 8.01 8.84 9.32
C THR A 227 7.60 7.92 10.45
N TRP A 228 8.60 7.46 11.21
CA TRP A 228 8.44 6.67 12.44
C TRP A 228 9.16 7.32 13.62
N PRO A 229 8.62 7.17 14.85
CA PRO A 229 7.30 6.64 15.22
C PRO A 229 6.14 7.54 14.80
N SER A 230 4.91 6.99 14.84
CA SER A 230 3.67 7.74 14.59
C SER A 230 3.36 8.73 15.72
N THR A 231 2.71 9.84 15.35
CA THR A 231 2.14 10.81 16.29
C THR A 231 0.73 10.48 16.75
N ILE A 232 0.12 9.37 16.29
CA ILE A 232 -1.17 8.90 16.79
C ILE A 232 -1.03 8.62 18.28
N PRO A 233 -1.89 9.20 19.15
CA PRO A 233 -1.78 8.99 20.60
C PRO A 233 -1.91 7.53 20.99
N ALA A 234 -1.16 7.09 22.01
CA ALA A 234 -1.06 5.69 22.42
C ALA A 234 -2.42 5.03 22.74
N ALA A 235 -3.41 5.80 23.19
CA ALA A 235 -4.76 5.29 23.46
C ALA A 235 -5.45 4.85 22.17
N GLN A 236 -5.39 5.66 21.11
CA GLN A 236 -5.94 5.35 19.79
C GLN A 236 -5.16 4.24 19.09
N GLN A 237 -3.82 4.16 19.26
CA GLN A 237 -3.04 3.02 18.75
C GLN A 237 -3.50 1.69 19.38
N ARG A 238 -3.74 1.68 20.71
CA ARG A 238 -4.29 0.48 21.38
C ARG A 238 -5.70 0.12 20.90
N GLU A 239 -6.55 1.13 20.70
CA GLU A 239 -7.89 0.93 20.15
C GLU A 239 -7.83 0.32 18.75
N LEU A 240 -7.06 0.92 17.84
CA LEU A 240 -6.85 0.43 16.47
C LEU A 240 -6.30 -1.00 16.44
N ARG A 241 -5.33 -1.32 17.31
CA ARG A 241 -4.81 -2.68 17.45
C ARG A 241 -5.92 -3.67 17.86
N SER A 242 -6.74 -3.30 18.85
CA SER A 242 -7.86 -4.13 19.31
C SER A 242 -8.90 -4.35 18.22
N GLU A 243 -9.26 -3.28 17.49
CA GLU A 243 -10.21 -3.36 16.38
C GLU A 243 -9.64 -4.19 15.22
N LEU A 244 -8.36 -4.03 14.89
CA LEU A 244 -7.71 -4.84 13.88
C LEU A 244 -7.70 -6.33 14.27
N GLN A 245 -7.33 -6.66 15.51
CA GLN A 245 -7.39 -8.03 16.00
C GLN A 245 -8.81 -8.61 15.91
N ARG A 246 -9.82 -7.82 16.30
CA ARG A 246 -11.23 -8.24 16.22
C ARG A 246 -11.66 -8.49 14.76
N LEU A 247 -11.23 -7.63 13.83
CA LEU A 247 -11.49 -7.79 12.40
C LEU A 247 -10.88 -9.09 11.86
N LEU A 248 -9.59 -9.34 12.15
CA LEU A 248 -8.90 -10.54 11.70
C LEU A 248 -9.56 -11.81 12.24
N SER A 249 -9.99 -11.79 13.50
CA SER A 249 -10.68 -12.92 14.14
C SER A 249 -12.05 -13.21 13.48
N LEU A 250 -12.85 -12.17 13.21
CA LEU A 250 -14.14 -12.29 12.53
C LEU A 250 -14.02 -12.79 11.10
N LEU A 251 -12.95 -12.44 10.42
CA LEU A 251 -12.63 -12.90 9.06
C LEU A 251 -11.86 -14.22 9.03
N HIS A 252 -11.56 -14.82 10.18
CA HIS A 252 -10.79 -16.07 10.29
C HIS A 252 -9.45 -15.99 9.52
N MET A 253 -8.79 -14.85 9.63
CA MET A 253 -7.47 -14.66 8.99
C MET A 253 -6.41 -15.52 9.69
N GLY A 254 -5.39 -15.94 8.93
CA GLY A 254 -4.31 -16.81 9.39
C GLY A 254 -3.00 -16.08 9.68
N THR A 255 -1.91 -16.69 9.23
CA THR A 255 -0.57 -16.11 9.29
C THR A 255 -0.33 -15.23 8.06
N SER A 256 -0.20 -13.93 8.26
CA SER A 256 -0.10 -12.98 7.14
C SER A 256 0.54 -11.66 7.55
N LEU A 257 1.19 -11.05 6.58
CA LEU A 257 1.52 -9.62 6.55
C LEU A 257 0.30 -8.85 6.06
N TYR A 258 0.01 -7.70 6.65
CA TYR A 258 -1.09 -6.81 6.26
C TYR A 258 -0.58 -5.40 6.07
N ASN A 259 -1.02 -4.75 5.01
CA ASN A 259 -0.96 -3.30 4.90
C ASN A 259 -2.27 -2.70 5.43
N VAL A 260 -2.17 -1.76 6.37
CA VAL A 260 -3.29 -1.24 7.14
C VAL A 260 -3.29 0.29 7.07
N GLU A 261 -4.33 0.86 6.44
CA GLU A 261 -4.55 2.30 6.45
C GLU A 261 -5.52 2.66 7.60
N VAL A 262 -5.10 3.63 8.42
CA VAL A 262 -5.91 4.15 9.52
C VAL A 262 -5.98 5.67 9.48
N ARG A 263 -7.04 6.22 10.05
CA ARG A 263 -7.23 7.67 10.15
C ARG A 263 -7.82 8.05 11.51
N LEU A 264 -7.29 9.11 12.10
CA LEU A 264 -7.87 9.73 13.28
C LEU A 264 -8.72 10.93 12.82
N GLY A 265 -10.01 10.91 13.17
CA GLY A 265 -10.94 12.00 12.86
C GLY A 265 -10.86 13.13 13.88
N THR A 266 -11.25 14.36 13.48
CA THR A 266 -11.42 15.49 14.40
C THR A 266 -12.55 15.29 15.42
N ASP A 267 -13.38 14.26 15.20
CA ASP A 267 -14.37 13.77 16.18
C ASP A 267 -13.72 12.92 17.30
N GLY A 268 -12.40 12.76 17.29
CA GLY A 268 -11.62 11.98 18.23
C GLY A 268 -11.66 10.47 18.01
N ASN A 269 -12.37 9.99 16.98
CA ASN A 269 -12.49 8.59 16.68
C ASN A 269 -11.36 8.10 15.77
N ALA A 270 -10.93 6.85 15.99
CA ALA A 270 -9.99 6.15 15.13
C ALA A 270 -10.75 5.22 14.16
N TYR A 271 -10.32 5.20 12.91
CA TYR A 271 -10.98 4.47 11.82
C TYR A 271 -10.00 3.53 11.10
N LEU A 272 -10.40 2.27 10.91
CA LEU A 272 -9.77 1.37 9.95
C LEU A 272 -10.26 1.75 8.55
N MET A 273 -9.38 2.28 7.73
CA MET A 273 -9.74 2.74 6.38
C MET A 273 -9.59 1.66 5.33
N GLU A 274 -8.52 0.90 5.40
CA GLU A 274 -8.23 -0.22 4.49
C GLU A 274 -7.36 -1.25 5.22
N VAL A 275 -7.59 -2.54 4.94
CA VAL A 275 -6.76 -3.65 5.40
C VAL A 275 -6.58 -4.60 4.22
N SER A 276 -5.36 -4.78 3.78
CA SER A 276 -5.01 -5.69 2.68
C SER A 276 -4.06 -6.77 3.18
N PRO A 277 -4.33 -8.07 2.97
CA PRO A 277 -3.48 -9.16 3.46
C PRO A 277 -2.23 -9.35 2.57
N ARG A 278 -1.42 -8.33 2.49
CA ARG A 278 -0.14 -8.25 1.78
C ARG A 278 0.71 -7.12 2.36
N GLY A 279 2.00 -7.12 2.09
CA GLY A 279 2.87 -6.00 2.45
C GLY A 279 2.57 -4.72 1.66
N GLY A 280 2.83 -3.59 2.27
CA GLY A 280 2.65 -2.27 1.68
C GLY A 280 3.63 -1.99 0.55
N GLY A 281 3.27 -1.03 -0.31
CA GLY A 281 4.18 -0.39 -1.23
C GLY A 281 5.14 0.57 -0.52
N ASN A 282 5.83 1.42 -1.30
CA ASN A 282 6.67 2.49 -0.77
C ASN A 282 7.68 2.03 0.29
N ARG A 283 8.09 0.74 0.23
CA ARG A 283 9.11 0.13 1.09
C ARG A 283 8.76 0.08 2.58
N LEU A 284 7.46 0.07 2.94
CA LEU A 284 7.01 0.10 4.33
C LEU A 284 7.62 -1.02 5.18
N SER A 285 7.54 -2.28 4.73
CA SER A 285 8.14 -3.42 5.45
C SER A 285 9.66 -3.29 5.62
N GLU A 286 10.38 -2.75 4.61
CA GLU A 286 11.82 -2.52 4.67
C GLU A 286 12.13 -1.40 5.69
N MET A 287 11.33 -0.34 5.71
CA MET A 287 11.47 0.73 6.69
C MET A 287 11.25 0.24 8.13
N LEU A 288 10.33 -0.70 8.33
CA LEU A 288 10.12 -1.32 9.65
C LEU A 288 11.31 -2.17 10.09
N GLU A 289 12.05 -2.77 9.16
CA GLU A 289 13.33 -3.42 9.46
C GLU A 289 14.40 -2.38 9.88
N TYR A 290 14.52 -1.24 9.19
CA TYR A 290 15.40 -0.14 9.60
C TYR A 290 15.06 0.42 10.99
N THR A 291 13.77 0.61 11.27
CA THR A 291 13.30 1.32 12.47
C THR A 291 13.21 0.44 13.71
N SER A 292 12.98 -0.87 13.55
CA SER A 292 12.72 -1.81 14.65
C SER A 292 13.54 -3.11 14.60
N GLY A 293 14.23 -3.37 13.49
CA GLY A 293 14.96 -4.63 13.27
C GLY A 293 14.06 -5.82 12.89
N THR A 294 12.75 -5.63 12.74
CA THR A 294 11.81 -6.74 12.47
C THR A 294 11.74 -7.05 10.96
N ARG A 295 12.06 -8.28 10.59
CA ARG A 295 12.16 -8.74 9.19
C ARG A 295 10.82 -9.21 8.65
N LEU A 296 9.89 -8.27 8.39
CA LEU A 296 8.53 -8.60 7.96
C LEU A 296 8.48 -9.28 6.60
N VAL A 297 9.29 -8.84 5.63
CA VAL A 297 9.37 -9.45 4.29
C VAL A 297 9.84 -10.90 4.39
N HIS A 298 10.86 -11.15 5.21
CA HIS A 298 11.36 -12.50 5.47
C HIS A 298 10.26 -13.41 6.01
N ASN A 299 9.53 -12.94 7.02
CA ASN A 299 8.43 -13.69 7.63
C ASN A 299 7.25 -13.90 6.67
N ALA A 300 6.94 -12.93 5.80
CA ALA A 300 5.91 -13.08 4.77
C ALA A 300 6.26 -14.18 3.77
N VAL A 301 7.52 -14.25 3.32
CA VAL A 301 7.99 -15.32 2.43
C VAL A 301 7.94 -16.68 3.13
N ARG A 302 8.35 -16.77 4.39
CA ARG A 302 8.28 -18.01 5.20
C ARG A 302 6.82 -18.48 5.33
N ALA A 303 5.91 -17.56 5.66
CA ALA A 303 4.49 -17.86 5.78
C ALA A 303 3.91 -18.40 4.46
N ALA A 304 4.20 -17.74 3.33
CA ALA A 304 3.72 -18.18 2.01
C ALA A 304 4.25 -19.57 1.60
N LEU A 305 5.36 -20.01 2.18
CA LEU A 305 5.96 -21.33 1.95
C LEU A 305 5.61 -22.37 3.04
N GLY A 306 4.78 -22.01 4.01
CA GLY A 306 4.45 -22.87 5.15
C GLY A 306 5.64 -23.19 6.06
N LEU A 307 6.63 -22.29 6.09
CA LEU A 307 7.77 -22.38 7.00
C LEU A 307 7.46 -21.67 8.32
N PRO A 308 8.02 -22.11 9.46
CA PRO A 308 7.88 -21.39 10.71
C PRO A 308 8.36 -19.94 10.57
N VAL A 309 7.57 -18.97 11.01
CA VAL A 309 7.97 -17.57 11.05
C VAL A 309 8.89 -17.29 12.25
N GLU A 310 9.78 -16.33 12.11
CA GLU A 310 10.61 -15.87 13.24
C GLU A 310 9.73 -15.12 14.25
N GLU A 311 10.12 -15.17 15.51
CA GLU A 311 9.41 -14.48 16.58
C GLU A 311 9.38 -12.96 16.34
N MET A 312 8.24 -12.36 16.60
CA MET A 312 8.02 -10.92 16.41
C MET A 312 7.34 -10.33 17.64
N HIS A 313 7.68 -9.08 17.91
CA HIS A 313 7.06 -8.26 18.95
C HIS A 313 6.72 -6.90 18.38
N ASP A 314 5.83 -6.16 19.05
CA ASP A 314 5.57 -4.77 18.68
C ASP A 314 6.86 -3.95 18.60
N PRO A 315 6.96 -3.02 17.65
CA PRO A 315 8.21 -2.34 17.34
C PRO A 315 8.68 -1.45 18.50
N VAL A 316 9.98 -1.56 18.82
CA VAL A 316 10.69 -0.59 19.63
C VAL A 316 11.52 0.25 18.68
N TYR A 317 11.02 1.43 18.34
CA TYR A 317 11.65 2.31 17.35
C TYR A 317 12.98 2.87 17.87
N GLN A 318 13.98 2.88 16.99
CA GLN A 318 15.30 3.46 17.24
C GLN A 318 15.63 4.46 16.15
N GLY A 319 16.06 5.66 16.54
CA GLY A 319 16.35 6.74 15.59
C GLY A 319 15.10 7.52 15.13
N HIS A 320 15.31 8.45 14.19
CA HIS A 320 14.28 9.34 13.67
C HIS A 320 14.18 9.17 12.16
N TRP A 321 13.51 8.09 11.76
CA TRP A 321 13.50 7.64 10.38
C TRP A 321 12.42 8.30 9.53
N SER A 322 12.76 8.49 8.27
CA SER A 322 11.80 8.82 7.22
C SER A 322 12.16 8.11 5.92
N ILE A 323 11.16 7.94 5.08
CA ILE A 323 11.33 7.61 3.67
C ILE A 323 10.64 8.67 2.82
N VAL A 324 11.28 9.06 1.73
CA VAL A 324 10.72 9.95 0.71
C VAL A 324 10.67 9.19 -0.61
N MET A 325 9.49 9.16 -1.23
CA MET A 325 9.31 8.66 -2.59
C MET A 325 9.63 9.79 -3.56
N LEU A 326 10.75 9.62 -4.27
CA LEU A 326 11.23 10.62 -5.22
C LEU A 326 10.34 10.68 -6.45
N HIS A 327 9.93 11.88 -6.83
CA HIS A 327 9.09 12.14 -8.00
C HIS A 327 9.42 13.49 -8.61
N ALA A 328 9.10 13.65 -9.89
CA ALA A 328 9.28 14.90 -10.61
C ALA A 328 8.05 15.81 -10.44
N GLU A 329 8.25 17.10 -10.23
CA GLU A 329 7.19 18.10 -10.24
C GLU A 329 6.69 18.40 -11.67
N ARG A 330 7.51 18.12 -12.69
CA ARG A 330 7.22 18.34 -14.12
C ARG A 330 7.67 17.16 -14.96
N SER A 331 6.91 16.87 -16.01
CA SER A 331 7.35 15.90 -17.01
C SER A 331 8.54 16.43 -17.82
N GLY A 332 9.48 15.53 -18.14
CA GLY A 332 10.69 15.89 -18.91
C GLY A 332 11.71 14.78 -18.94
N ALA A 333 12.91 15.03 -19.42
CA ALA A 333 14.04 14.10 -19.29
C ALA A 333 14.69 14.29 -17.91
N PHE A 334 14.89 13.20 -17.18
CA PHE A 334 15.57 13.24 -15.87
C PHE A 334 16.99 13.71 -16.04
N ARG A 335 17.39 14.70 -15.24
CA ARG A 335 18.76 15.24 -15.24
C ARG A 335 19.56 14.77 -14.03
N LYS A 336 19.05 15.02 -12.83
CA LYS A 336 19.70 14.61 -11.57
C LYS A 336 18.75 14.68 -10.38
N LEU A 337 19.08 13.94 -9.34
CA LEU A 337 18.58 14.18 -7.98
C LEU A 337 19.44 15.27 -7.33
N TRP A 338 18.81 16.34 -6.87
CA TRP A 338 19.43 17.34 -6.03
C TRP A 338 19.05 17.10 -4.56
N ILE A 339 20.03 17.13 -3.68
CA ILE A 339 19.86 17.06 -2.22
C ILE A 339 20.71 18.18 -1.61
N ALA A 340 20.12 18.97 -0.72
CA ALA A 340 20.82 20.01 0.03
C ALA A 340 21.96 19.42 0.86
N GLU A 341 23.09 20.13 0.93
CA GLU A 341 24.30 19.62 1.57
C GLU A 341 24.09 19.26 3.03
N ASP A 342 23.31 20.05 3.76
CA ASP A 342 22.98 19.83 5.17
C ASP A 342 22.02 18.63 5.41
N ALA A 343 21.28 18.20 4.40
CA ALA A 343 20.42 17.01 4.48
C ALA A 343 21.17 15.71 4.12
N ARG A 344 22.27 15.80 3.35
CA ARG A 344 23.01 14.61 2.88
C ARG A 344 23.54 13.72 3.99
N ALA A 345 23.92 14.29 5.13
CA ALA A 345 24.43 13.54 6.28
C ALA A 345 23.36 12.59 6.88
N SER A 346 22.09 12.87 6.68
CA SER A 346 20.98 12.03 7.16
C SER A 346 20.56 10.94 6.16
N VAL A 347 21.05 10.97 4.91
CA VAL A 347 20.73 9.98 3.89
C VAL A 347 21.45 8.66 4.20
N VAL A 348 20.69 7.60 4.43
CA VAL A 348 21.20 6.24 4.68
C VAL A 348 21.22 5.44 3.38
N GLU A 349 20.20 5.63 2.54
CA GLU A 349 20.09 4.95 1.25
C GLU A 349 19.47 5.87 0.21
N GLU A 350 20.06 5.89 -0.98
CA GLU A 350 19.56 6.53 -2.18
C GLU A 350 19.34 5.45 -3.24
N ASP A 351 18.08 5.25 -3.63
CA ASP A 351 17.69 4.27 -4.65
C ASP A 351 16.98 4.97 -5.81
N LEU A 352 17.73 5.31 -6.85
CA LEU A 352 17.20 5.90 -8.07
C LEU A 352 16.87 4.81 -9.09
N TRP A 353 15.71 4.95 -9.76
CA TRP A 353 15.19 4.00 -10.73
C TRP A 353 15.33 4.45 -12.18
N VAL A 354 15.86 5.67 -12.37
CA VAL A 354 16.04 6.34 -13.67
C VAL A 354 17.46 6.78 -13.85
N ASN A 355 17.89 6.87 -15.12
CA ASN A 355 19.20 7.40 -15.50
C ASN A 355 19.05 8.78 -16.16
N PRO A 356 20.10 9.63 -16.16
CA PRO A 356 20.06 10.89 -16.90
C PRO A 356 19.62 10.68 -18.36
N GLY A 357 18.62 11.45 -18.79
CA GLY A 357 18.01 11.36 -20.12
C GLY A 357 16.74 10.49 -20.18
N ASP A 358 16.46 9.65 -19.17
CA ASP A 358 15.22 8.86 -19.13
C ASP A 358 14.00 9.78 -18.99
N PRO A 359 12.87 9.46 -19.64
CA PRO A 359 11.65 10.24 -19.48
C PRO A 359 11.05 10.03 -18.08
N VAL A 360 10.64 11.13 -17.46
CA VAL A 360 9.89 11.13 -16.21
C VAL A 360 8.61 11.95 -16.39
N GLU A 361 7.57 11.54 -15.67
CA GLU A 361 6.28 12.22 -15.68
C GLU A 361 6.08 12.99 -14.37
N ALA A 362 5.31 14.08 -14.44
CA ALA A 362 4.83 14.78 -13.26
C ALA A 362 4.04 13.81 -12.35
N PHE A 363 4.15 14.02 -11.05
CA PHE A 363 3.58 13.09 -10.08
C PHE A 363 2.05 13.12 -10.06
N ALA A 364 1.46 11.99 -10.44
CA ALA A 364 0.01 11.74 -10.38
C ALA A 364 -0.32 10.47 -9.56
N GLY A 365 0.69 9.79 -9.00
CA GLY A 365 0.53 8.60 -8.19
C GLY A 365 1.79 7.75 -8.09
N ALA A 366 1.71 6.64 -7.36
CA ALA A 366 2.85 5.77 -7.05
C ALA A 366 3.62 5.27 -8.29
N ASN A 367 2.97 5.17 -9.45
CA ASN A 367 3.61 4.72 -10.69
C ASN A 367 4.58 5.77 -11.28
N ASN A 368 4.48 7.03 -10.86
CA ASN A 368 5.37 8.11 -11.30
C ASN A 368 6.56 8.32 -10.34
N ALA A 369 6.68 7.50 -9.31
CA ALA A 369 7.86 7.52 -8.46
C ALA A 369 9.10 7.05 -9.27
N VAL A 370 10.21 7.76 -9.10
CA VAL A 370 11.46 7.51 -9.81
C VAL A 370 12.59 7.06 -8.88
N GLY A 371 12.28 6.85 -7.62
CA GLY A 371 13.23 6.38 -6.61
C GLY A 371 12.74 6.61 -5.19
N SER A 372 13.62 6.37 -4.24
CA SER A 372 13.38 6.64 -2.82
C SER A 372 14.63 7.09 -2.09
N LEU A 373 14.45 7.87 -1.03
CA LEU A 373 15.49 8.19 -0.05
C LEU A 373 15.08 7.61 1.30
N VAL A 374 15.96 6.83 1.93
CA VAL A 374 15.85 6.42 3.33
C VAL A 374 16.74 7.33 4.16
N LEU A 375 16.18 7.95 5.20
CA LEU A 375 16.89 8.93 6.02
C LEU A 375 16.75 8.61 7.51
N ASN A 376 17.84 8.87 8.27
CA ASN A 376 17.84 8.86 9.73
C ASN A 376 18.33 10.21 10.23
N TRP A 377 17.42 10.98 10.79
CA TRP A 377 17.65 12.35 11.21
C TRP A 377 18.26 12.46 12.61
N PRO A 378 19.01 13.49 12.94
CA PRO A 378 19.58 13.68 14.27
C PRO A 378 18.54 13.83 15.37
N SER A 379 17.33 14.32 15.05
CA SER A 379 16.24 14.55 15.99
C SER A 379 14.87 14.44 15.32
N GLU A 380 13.84 14.21 16.14
CA GLU A 380 12.44 14.26 15.71
C GLU A 380 12.06 15.63 15.14
N ALA A 381 12.47 16.71 15.80
CA ALA A 381 12.17 18.07 15.36
C ALA A 381 12.75 18.38 13.96
N GLU A 382 13.97 17.91 13.69
CA GLU A 382 14.58 18.08 12.36
C GLU A 382 13.86 17.23 11.32
N ARG A 383 13.58 15.95 11.62
CA ARG A 383 12.80 15.08 10.76
C ARG A 383 11.48 15.74 10.35
N ASP A 384 10.71 16.22 11.31
CA ASP A 384 9.39 16.79 11.07
C ASP A 384 9.46 18.11 10.28
N ALA A 385 10.45 18.96 10.56
CA ALA A 385 10.71 20.18 9.80
C ALA A 385 11.05 19.85 8.34
N ARG A 386 11.92 18.88 8.09
CA ARG A 386 12.33 18.48 6.73
C ARG A 386 11.17 17.81 5.98
N MET A 387 10.42 16.93 6.64
CA MET A 387 9.30 16.24 6.01
C MET A 387 8.10 17.15 5.72
N SER A 388 8.00 18.32 6.36
CA SER A 388 6.95 19.30 6.06
C SER A 388 7.13 20.00 4.71
N ASP A 389 8.36 20.07 4.18
CA ASP A 389 8.66 20.65 2.87
C ASP A 389 9.89 19.94 2.25
N VAL A 390 9.65 18.77 1.69
CA VAL A 390 10.67 17.95 1.05
C VAL A 390 11.32 18.69 -0.13
N SER A 391 10.54 19.45 -0.90
CA SER A 391 11.01 20.15 -2.09
C SER A 391 12.09 21.22 -1.78
N SER A 392 12.19 21.67 -0.53
CA SER A 392 13.22 22.61 -0.09
C SER A 392 14.63 22.01 0.02
N TRP A 393 14.74 20.67 0.09
CA TRP A 393 16.02 19.99 0.31
C TRP A 393 16.28 18.76 -0.56
N ALA A 394 15.24 18.18 -1.22
CA ALA A 394 15.40 17.08 -2.18
C ALA A 394 14.45 17.27 -3.36
N ARG A 395 14.99 17.24 -4.59
CA ARG A 395 14.21 17.42 -5.82
C ARG A 395 14.74 16.57 -6.95
N ILE A 396 13.83 16.03 -7.74
CA ILE A 396 14.12 15.49 -9.07
C ILE A 396 14.13 16.65 -10.05
N LEU A 397 15.27 16.88 -10.67
CA LEU A 397 15.43 17.95 -11.67
C LEU A 397 15.38 17.36 -13.07
N THR A 398 14.59 17.99 -13.94
CA THR A 398 14.48 17.66 -15.37
C THR A 398 15.35 18.62 -16.22
N GLU A 399 15.58 18.27 -17.49
CA GLU A 399 16.34 19.15 -18.39
C GLU A 399 15.67 20.53 -18.52
N GLY A 400 16.49 21.59 -18.50
CA GLY A 400 16.04 22.99 -18.57
C GLY A 400 15.67 23.60 -17.22
N GLU A 401 15.62 22.84 -16.12
CA GLU A 401 15.44 23.41 -14.78
C GLU A 401 16.77 23.98 -14.25
N PRO A 402 16.75 25.11 -13.53
CA PRO A 402 17.94 25.65 -12.90
C PRO A 402 18.50 24.68 -11.85
N ASP A 403 19.80 24.76 -11.59
CA ASP A 403 20.36 24.11 -10.39
C ASP A 403 19.79 24.81 -9.14
N ALA A 404 19.41 24.02 -8.16
CA ALA A 404 18.82 24.50 -6.91
C ALA A 404 19.88 25.08 -5.99
#